data_e77b55d4457cd51cde1552c840fee56e
#
_entry.id   e77b55d4457cd51cde1552c840fee56e
#
_cell.length_a   1.000
_cell.length_b   1.000
_cell.length_c   1.000
_cell.angle_alpha   90.00
_cell.angle_beta   90.00
_cell.angle_gamma   90.00
#
_symmetry.space_group_name_H-M   'P 1'
#
loop_
_entity.id
_entity.type
_entity.pdbx_description
1 polymer ?
#
loop_
_entity_poly.entity_id
_entity_poly.type
_entity_poly.pdbx_seq_one_letter_code
_entity_poly.pdbx_strand_id
1 'polypeptide(L)'
;MIFYFSRTGNTRWVASEIAKAIGEELLYIPDLIRQGQYAFTLKEGERLGFCFPTHGWQPPRIVRDFIRRLCITKADDAYCWALTTCGDNMGVAMTILNKELATIGLKAETTF
;
A
#
# COMPACT_ATOMS: atom_id res chain seq x y z
N MET A 1 -7.99 -5.72 0.10
CA MET A 1 -7.80 -4.47 0.88
C MET A 1 -6.65 -3.69 0.26
N ILE A 2 -6.92 -2.47 -0.17
CA ILE A 2 -5.93 -1.63 -0.85
C ILE A 2 -5.78 -0.33 -0.08
N PHE A 3 -4.57 -0.06 0.42
CA PHE A 3 -4.22 1.21 1.04
C PHE A 3 -3.57 2.10 -0.01
N TYR A 4 -4.03 3.35 -0.11
CA TYR A 4 -3.46 4.26 -1.09
C TYR A 4 -3.23 5.66 -0.55
N PHE A 5 -2.29 6.35 -1.17
CA PHE A 5 -2.04 7.77 -1.00
C PHE A 5 -1.92 8.40 -2.38
N SER A 6 -2.50 9.58 -2.56
CA SER A 6 -2.46 10.31 -3.83
C SER A 6 -2.36 11.80 -3.56
N ARG A 7 -1.55 12.51 -4.35
CA ARG A 7 -1.46 13.96 -4.29
C ARG A 7 -2.16 14.64 -5.47
N THR A 8 -2.06 14.04 -6.65
CA THR A 8 -2.54 14.65 -7.90
C THR A 8 -3.76 13.94 -8.49
N GLY A 9 -4.19 12.85 -7.89
CA GLY A 9 -5.32 12.07 -8.38
C GLY A 9 -4.96 10.89 -9.27
N ASN A 10 -3.76 10.83 -9.85
CA ASN A 10 -3.35 9.71 -10.72
C ASN A 10 -3.32 8.38 -9.97
N THR A 11 -2.69 8.35 -8.81
CA THR A 11 -2.64 7.15 -7.97
C THR A 11 -4.03 6.73 -7.55
N ARG A 12 -4.88 7.69 -7.17
CA ARG A 12 -6.26 7.42 -6.78
C ARG A 12 -7.03 6.76 -7.91
N TRP A 13 -6.88 7.28 -9.13
CA TRP A 13 -7.57 6.71 -10.28
C TRP A 13 -7.16 5.27 -10.53
N VAL A 14 -5.85 4.99 -10.56
CA VAL A 14 -5.32 3.64 -10.78
C VAL A 14 -5.77 2.70 -9.66
N ALA A 15 -5.65 3.12 -8.40
CA ALA A 15 -6.08 2.30 -7.26
C ALA A 15 -7.57 1.99 -7.32
N SER A 16 -8.39 2.97 -7.70
CA SER A 16 -9.85 2.79 -7.85
C SER A 16 -10.19 1.77 -8.94
N GLU A 17 -9.50 1.84 -10.08
CA GLU A 17 -9.71 0.90 -11.17
C GLU A 17 -9.35 -0.53 -10.78
N ILE A 18 -8.24 -0.70 -10.07
CA ILE A 18 -7.83 -2.01 -9.57
C ILE A 18 -8.84 -2.53 -8.55
N ALA A 19 -9.25 -1.69 -7.60
CA ALA A 19 -10.21 -2.08 -6.56
C ALA A 19 -11.52 -2.58 -7.17
N LYS A 20 -12.01 -1.91 -8.21
CA LYS A 20 -13.21 -2.33 -8.94
C LYS A 20 -12.99 -3.67 -9.64
N ALA A 21 -11.83 -3.83 -10.29
CA ALA A 21 -11.54 -5.02 -11.09
C ALA A 21 -11.43 -6.29 -10.23
N ILE A 22 -10.86 -6.18 -9.03
CA ILE A 22 -10.66 -7.34 -8.15
C ILE A 22 -11.66 -7.39 -6.99
N GLY A 23 -12.57 -6.42 -6.90
CA GLY A 23 -13.63 -6.43 -5.89
C GLY A 23 -13.13 -6.21 -4.47
N GLU A 24 -12.08 -5.43 -4.28
CA GLU A 24 -11.50 -5.19 -2.95
C GLU A 24 -11.74 -3.77 -2.46
N GLU A 25 -11.71 -3.63 -1.13
CA GLU A 25 -11.92 -2.36 -0.45
C GLU A 25 -10.75 -1.41 -0.66
N LEU A 26 -11.06 -0.14 -0.90
CA LEU A 26 -10.08 0.92 -1.12
C LEU A 26 -10.05 1.86 0.08
N LEU A 27 -8.88 2.01 0.72
CA LEU A 27 -8.72 2.79 1.95
C LEU A 27 -7.69 3.91 1.75
N TYR A 28 -8.10 5.13 2.06
CA TYR A 28 -7.23 6.31 1.91
C TYR A 28 -6.38 6.51 3.17
N ILE A 29 -5.07 6.41 3.02
CA ILE A 29 -4.13 6.44 4.14
C ILE A 29 -4.29 7.67 5.04
N PRO A 30 -4.39 8.92 4.51
CA PRO A 30 -4.56 10.09 5.39
C PRO A 30 -5.81 10.03 6.28
N ASP A 31 -6.90 9.46 5.78
CA ASP A 31 -8.12 9.31 6.57
C ASP A 31 -7.91 8.34 7.74
N LEU A 32 -7.21 7.24 7.48
CA LEU A 32 -6.90 6.25 8.50
C LEU A 32 -6.01 6.82 9.60
N ILE A 33 -5.03 7.63 9.21
CA ILE A 33 -4.14 8.30 10.17
C ILE A 33 -4.94 9.25 11.06
N ARG A 34 -5.84 10.04 10.49
CA ARG A 34 -6.69 10.96 11.27
C ARG A 34 -7.58 10.22 12.25
N GLN A 35 -8.04 9.03 11.86
CA GLN A 35 -8.90 8.20 12.72
C GLN A 35 -8.11 7.36 13.71
N GLY A 36 -6.78 7.34 13.61
CA GLY A 36 -5.94 6.48 14.44
C GLY A 36 -6.13 4.99 14.16
N GLN A 37 -6.56 4.64 12.95
CA GLN A 37 -6.90 3.27 12.60
C GLN A 37 -5.74 2.60 11.88
N TYR A 38 -5.07 1.67 12.57
CA TYR A 38 -3.90 0.97 12.07
C TYR A 38 -4.03 -0.56 12.13
N ALA A 39 -5.08 -1.08 12.75
CA ALA A 39 -5.29 -2.52 12.90
C ALA A 39 -6.37 -3.00 11.92
N PHE A 40 -6.04 -4.00 11.12
CA PHE A 40 -6.95 -4.54 10.10
C PHE A 40 -6.85 -6.06 10.07
N THR A 41 -7.93 -6.70 9.65
CA THR A 41 -7.98 -8.15 9.48
C THR A 41 -8.31 -8.46 8.02
N LEU A 42 -7.47 -9.25 7.37
CA LEU A 42 -7.72 -9.73 6.02
C LEU A 42 -8.60 -10.97 6.09
N LYS A 43 -9.62 -11.00 5.24
CA LYS A 43 -10.49 -12.17 5.06
C LYS A 43 -9.74 -13.21 4.22
N GLU A 44 -10.21 -14.45 4.31
CA GLU A 44 -9.67 -15.53 3.46
C GLU A 44 -9.81 -15.15 1.98
N GLY A 45 -8.72 -15.30 1.23
CA GLY A 45 -8.67 -14.94 -0.19
C GLY A 45 -8.48 -13.46 -0.48
N GLU A 46 -8.50 -12.61 0.53
CA GLU A 46 -8.29 -11.18 0.37
C GLU A 46 -6.80 -10.87 0.17
N ARG A 47 -6.51 -9.96 -0.77
CA ARG A 47 -5.14 -9.50 -1.04
C ARG A 47 -4.87 -8.20 -0.32
N LEU A 48 -3.58 -7.93 -0.08
CA LEU A 48 -3.13 -6.68 0.53
C LEU A 48 -2.37 -5.88 -0.51
N GLY A 49 -2.84 -4.67 -0.80
CA GLY A 49 -2.23 -3.81 -1.81
C GLY A 49 -1.86 -2.44 -1.27
N PHE A 50 -0.79 -1.87 -1.82
CA PHE A 50 -0.35 -0.51 -1.53
C PHE A 50 -0.17 0.25 -2.84
N CYS A 51 -0.81 1.42 -2.95
CA CYS A 51 -0.68 2.30 -4.12
C CYS A 51 -0.24 3.68 -3.66
N PHE A 52 0.83 4.20 -4.26
CA PHE A 52 1.39 5.49 -3.86
C PHE A 52 2.21 6.10 -4.99
N PRO A 53 2.37 7.43 -5.02
CA PRO A 53 3.32 8.06 -5.94
C PRO A 53 4.74 7.96 -5.38
N THR A 54 5.74 7.96 -6.27
CA THR A 54 7.14 8.02 -5.84
C THR A 54 7.58 9.48 -5.77
N HIS A 55 8.17 9.87 -4.65
CA HIS A 55 8.72 11.20 -4.42
C HIS A 55 10.21 11.09 -4.13
N GLY A 56 11.05 11.71 -4.98
CA GLY A 56 12.50 11.64 -4.80
C GLY A 56 13.01 10.21 -4.71
N TRP A 57 12.50 9.33 -5.53
CA TRP A 57 12.82 7.90 -5.61
C TRP A 57 12.41 7.10 -4.37
N GLN A 58 11.57 7.67 -3.51
CA GLN A 58 11.12 7.02 -2.28
C GLN A 58 9.59 7.02 -2.21
N PRO A 59 8.99 6.08 -1.46
CA PRO A 59 7.60 6.23 -1.09
C PRO A 59 7.43 7.49 -0.26
N PRO A 60 6.29 8.18 -0.35
CA PRO A 60 6.05 9.36 0.50
C PRO A 60 6.20 9.02 1.98
N ARG A 61 6.69 9.97 2.77
CA ARG A 61 6.91 9.76 4.20
C ARG A 61 5.64 9.32 4.92
N ILE A 62 4.50 9.89 4.54
CA ILE A 62 3.21 9.53 5.14
C ILE A 62 2.89 8.03 4.94
N VAL A 63 3.24 7.47 3.78
CA VAL A 63 3.05 6.04 3.49
C VAL A 63 3.99 5.21 4.35
N ARG A 64 5.25 5.60 4.45
CA ARG A 64 6.25 4.90 5.26
C ARG A 64 5.87 4.88 6.74
N ASP A 65 5.48 6.04 7.27
CA ASP A 65 5.07 6.17 8.68
C ASP A 65 3.82 5.35 8.98
N PHE A 66 2.86 5.34 8.06
CA PHE A 66 1.66 4.53 8.18
C PHE A 66 1.99 3.04 8.26
N ILE A 67 2.85 2.56 7.37
CA ILE A 67 3.23 1.14 7.32
C ILE A 67 3.89 0.70 8.63
N ARG A 68 4.72 1.54 9.21
CA ARG A 68 5.40 1.21 10.48
C ARG A 68 4.44 0.97 11.64
N ARG A 69 3.26 1.58 11.60
CA ARG A 69 2.23 1.45 12.64
C ARG A 69 1.18 0.40 12.30
N LEU A 70 1.20 -0.08 11.06
CA LEU A 70 0.17 -0.99 10.57
C LEU A 70 0.27 -2.34 11.25
N CYS A 71 -0.89 -2.87 11.67
CA CYS A 71 -1.01 -4.21 12.25
C CYS A 71 -2.03 -4.98 11.42
N ILE A 72 -1.56 -5.95 10.67
CA ILE A 72 -2.40 -6.77 9.80
C ILE A 72 -2.49 -8.17 10.36
N THR A 73 -3.71 -8.57 10.70
CA THR A 73 -4.03 -9.97 10.99
C THR A 73 -4.48 -10.61 9.69
N LYS A 74 -3.78 -11.62 9.25
CA LYS A 74 -4.05 -12.26 7.95
C LYS A 74 -4.07 -13.77 8.09
N ALA A 75 -4.84 -14.40 7.20
CA ALA A 75 -4.72 -15.83 6.96
C ALA A 75 -3.35 -16.10 6.34
N ASP A 76 -2.79 -17.27 6.57
CA ASP A 76 -1.57 -17.70 5.91
C ASP A 76 -1.74 -17.58 4.40
N ASP A 77 -0.64 -17.25 3.69
CA ASP A 77 -0.61 -17.12 2.23
C ASP A 77 -1.35 -15.92 1.65
N ALA A 78 -1.69 -14.90 2.46
CA ALA A 78 -2.27 -13.68 1.92
C ALA A 78 -1.27 -13.00 0.96
N TYR A 79 -1.72 -12.74 -0.27
CA TYR A 79 -0.91 -12.12 -1.30
C TYR A 79 -0.76 -10.61 -1.04
N CYS A 80 0.47 -10.12 -1.09
CA CYS A 80 0.76 -8.69 -0.93
C CYS A 80 1.41 -8.15 -2.21
N TRP A 81 0.92 -7.00 -2.67
CA TRP A 81 1.44 -6.34 -3.87
C TRP A 81 1.55 -4.83 -3.66
N ALA A 82 2.33 -4.18 -4.51
CA ALA A 82 2.48 -2.74 -4.47
C ALA A 82 2.56 -2.16 -5.87
N LEU A 83 2.00 -0.96 -6.03
CA LEU A 83 2.05 -0.21 -7.27
C LEU A 83 2.45 1.23 -6.95
N THR A 84 3.43 1.74 -7.70
CA THR A 84 3.79 3.16 -7.60
C THR A 84 3.58 3.85 -8.95
N THR A 85 3.09 5.09 -8.88
CA THR A 85 2.99 5.95 -10.06
C THR A 85 4.20 6.88 -10.07
N CYS A 86 5.02 6.81 -11.12
CA CYS A 86 6.19 7.66 -11.25
C CYS A 86 6.63 7.72 -12.72
N GLY A 87 7.41 8.75 -13.04
CA GLY A 87 7.98 8.90 -14.38
C GLY A 87 9.29 8.16 -14.57
N ASP A 88 10.01 7.83 -13.49
CA ASP A 88 11.36 7.31 -13.55
C ASP A 88 11.56 6.11 -12.60
N ASN A 89 12.79 5.93 -12.16
CA ASN A 89 13.28 4.77 -11.42
C ASN A 89 12.45 4.41 -10.18
N MET A 90 11.58 3.43 -10.29
CA MET A 90 10.76 2.96 -9.17
C MET A 90 11.40 1.83 -8.36
N GLY A 91 12.54 1.28 -8.82
CA GLY A 91 13.19 0.16 -8.15
C GLY A 91 13.63 0.50 -6.72
N VAL A 92 14.18 1.70 -6.53
CA VAL A 92 14.62 2.17 -5.22
C VAL A 92 13.42 2.34 -4.28
N ALA A 93 12.32 2.91 -4.79
CA ALA A 93 11.11 3.09 -4.01
C ALA A 93 10.55 1.75 -3.52
N MET A 94 10.55 0.73 -4.35
CA MET A 94 10.06 -0.60 -3.98
C MET A 94 10.99 -1.28 -2.97
N THR A 95 12.31 -1.08 -3.08
CA THR A 95 13.27 -1.58 -2.10
C THR A 95 13.01 -0.96 -0.73
N ILE A 96 12.78 0.35 -0.68
CA ILE A 96 12.50 1.07 0.57
C ILE A 96 11.15 0.60 1.13
N LEU A 97 10.13 0.47 0.28
CA LEU A 97 8.83 -0.04 0.71
C LEU A 97 8.95 -1.41 1.38
N ASN A 98 9.70 -2.33 0.78
CA ASN A 98 9.87 -3.67 1.33
C ASN A 98 10.65 -3.66 2.65
N LYS A 99 11.56 -2.71 2.85
CA LYS A 99 12.21 -2.53 4.15
C LYS A 99 11.20 -2.12 5.22
N GLU A 100 10.29 -1.21 4.89
CA GLU A 100 9.25 -0.81 5.82
C GLU A 100 8.26 -1.95 6.10
N LEU A 101 7.84 -2.67 5.08
CA LEU A 101 6.95 -3.83 5.23
C LEU A 101 7.59 -4.93 6.07
N ALA A 102 8.89 -5.12 5.94
CA ALA A 102 9.62 -6.13 6.72
C ALA A 102 9.52 -5.87 8.22
N THR A 103 9.41 -4.60 8.64
CA THR A 103 9.27 -4.26 10.07
C THR A 103 7.98 -4.79 10.68
N ILE A 104 6.99 -5.10 9.86
CA ILE A 104 5.70 -5.65 10.29
C ILE A 104 5.46 -7.07 9.73
N GLY A 105 6.52 -7.72 9.26
CA GLY A 105 6.46 -9.10 8.80
C GLY A 105 5.85 -9.30 7.43
N LEU A 106 5.85 -8.27 6.59
CA LEU A 106 5.25 -8.32 5.26
C LEU A 106 6.30 -8.09 4.15
N LYS A 107 5.94 -8.50 2.95
CA LYS A 107 6.74 -8.26 1.75
C LYS A 107 5.80 -8.17 0.55
N ALA A 108 5.98 -7.15 -0.29
CA ALA A 108 5.29 -7.08 -1.56
C ALA A 108 5.90 -8.10 -2.53
N GLU A 109 5.13 -9.11 -2.88
CA GLU A 109 5.57 -10.21 -3.74
C GLU A 109 5.58 -9.79 -5.20
N THR A 110 4.69 -8.87 -5.59
CA THR A 110 4.64 -8.30 -6.93
C THR A 110 4.62 -6.79 -6.84
N THR A 111 5.41 -6.13 -7.68
CA THR A 111 5.48 -4.66 -7.75
C THR A 111 5.21 -4.20 -9.18
N PHE A 112 4.50 -3.09 -9.29
CA PHE A 112 4.12 -2.52 -10.58
C PHE A 112 4.52 -1.07 -10.71
#